data_710e672b6b20f338dcd61d93f545c729
#
_entry.id   710e672b6b20f338dcd61d93f545c729
#
_cell.length_a   1.000
_cell.length_b   1.000
_cell.length_c   1.000
_cell.angle_alpha   90.00
_cell.angle_beta   90.00
_cell.angle_gamma   90.00
#
_symmetry.space_group_name_H-M   'P 1'
#
loop_
_entity.id
_entity.type
_entity.pdbx_description
1 polymer ?
#
loop_
_entity_poly.entity_id
_entity_poly.type
_entity_poly.pdbx_seq_one_letter_code
_entity_poly.pdbx_strand_id
1 'polypeptide(L)'
;MLIVIVLAYLARVRPRQLRWGATDAEIKRSMPGDDIVGKPSFNATRAVTIQAPAEHIYPWIVQMGVTRAGWYSYDALDNLARRSAERILPEYQNIQVGDLVPLSPDGKQGMRVKDFRKNQSMVWWDTKGDSSWAWGIYAEGATHARLVTRVRVKYRLFSPALFFNLLVEFFDLLMMRKCMLGIKRRAEAR
;
A
#
# COMPACT_ATOMS: atom_id res chain seq x y z
N MET A 1 -22.24 -20.51 -15.59
CA MET A 1 -22.12 -20.23 -14.13
C MET A 1 -20.88 -19.40 -13.80
N LEU A 2 -19.67 -19.86 -14.16
CA LEU A 2 -18.39 -19.13 -13.83
C LEU A 2 -18.36 -17.68 -14.37
N ILE A 3 -18.76 -17.45 -15.63
CA ILE A 3 -18.79 -16.12 -16.25
C ILE A 3 -19.70 -15.17 -15.47
N VAL A 4 -20.87 -15.61 -15.03
CA VAL A 4 -21.82 -14.78 -14.24
C VAL A 4 -21.21 -14.39 -12.90
N ILE A 5 -20.49 -15.30 -12.24
CA ILE A 5 -19.78 -15.05 -10.97
C ILE A 5 -18.68 -14.01 -11.18
N VAL A 6 -17.88 -14.14 -12.24
CA VAL A 6 -16.83 -13.17 -12.58
C VAL A 6 -17.41 -11.80 -12.88
N LEU A 7 -18.48 -11.72 -13.69
CA LEU A 7 -19.15 -10.44 -14.00
C LEU A 7 -19.75 -9.80 -12.75
N ALA A 8 -20.41 -10.57 -11.89
CA ALA A 8 -20.96 -10.08 -10.63
C ALA A 8 -19.85 -9.56 -9.68
N TYR A 9 -18.72 -10.27 -9.60
CA TYR A 9 -17.55 -9.81 -8.87
C TYR A 9 -17.01 -8.50 -9.41
N LEU A 10 -16.76 -8.41 -10.72
CA LEU A 10 -16.25 -7.21 -11.37
C LEU A 10 -17.16 -6.01 -11.20
N ALA A 11 -18.49 -6.22 -11.25
CA ALA A 11 -19.47 -5.14 -11.16
C ALA A 11 -19.76 -4.67 -9.72
N ARG A 12 -19.74 -5.56 -8.73
CA ARG A 12 -20.20 -5.25 -7.37
C ARG A 12 -19.13 -5.32 -6.28
N VAL A 13 -18.25 -6.31 -6.35
CA VAL A 13 -17.25 -6.56 -5.30
C VAL A 13 -15.99 -5.75 -5.57
N ARG A 14 -15.43 -5.88 -6.77
CA ARG A 14 -14.19 -5.22 -7.16
C ARG A 14 -14.21 -3.70 -6.95
N PRO A 15 -15.25 -2.93 -7.33
CA PRO A 15 -15.25 -1.48 -7.08
C PRO A 15 -15.18 -1.13 -5.59
N ARG A 16 -15.81 -1.91 -4.71
CA ARG A 16 -15.77 -1.68 -3.26
C ARG A 16 -14.42 -2.03 -2.66
N GLN A 17 -13.82 -3.14 -3.07
CA GLN A 17 -12.50 -3.54 -2.56
C GLN A 17 -11.36 -2.60 -3.00
N LEU A 18 -11.48 -2.01 -4.19
CA LEU A 18 -10.49 -1.05 -4.68
C LEU A 18 -10.51 0.28 -3.91
N ARG A 19 -11.56 0.54 -3.15
CA ARG A 19 -11.78 1.83 -2.46
C ARG A 19 -12.06 1.69 -0.97
N TRP A 20 -11.61 0.63 -0.35
CA TRP A 20 -11.87 0.39 1.07
C TRP A 20 -11.46 1.58 1.94
N GLY A 21 -12.43 2.12 2.69
CA GLY A 21 -12.24 3.24 3.60
C GLY A 21 -11.98 4.60 2.94
N ALA A 22 -11.79 4.68 1.62
CA ALA A 22 -11.56 5.94 0.92
C ALA A 22 -12.85 6.64 0.53
N THR A 23 -12.87 7.96 0.64
CA THR A 23 -13.94 8.84 0.15
C THR A 23 -13.80 9.09 -1.36
N ASP A 24 -14.87 9.57 -1.99
CA ASP A 24 -14.84 9.94 -3.41
C ASP A 24 -13.84 11.06 -3.69
N ALA A 25 -13.68 12.00 -2.76
CA ALA A 25 -12.68 13.06 -2.86
C ALA A 25 -11.25 12.51 -2.85
N GLU A 26 -10.95 11.53 -1.98
CA GLU A 26 -9.63 10.88 -1.92
C GLU A 26 -9.32 10.05 -3.15
N ILE A 27 -10.33 9.38 -3.74
CA ILE A 27 -10.18 8.63 -4.98
C ILE A 27 -9.85 9.57 -6.15
N LYS A 28 -10.49 10.73 -6.22
CA LYS A 28 -10.31 11.73 -7.29
C LYS A 28 -9.08 12.62 -7.08
N ARG A 29 -8.58 12.72 -5.85
CA ARG A 29 -7.41 13.53 -5.52
C ARG A 29 -6.18 13.02 -6.27
N SER A 30 -5.43 13.95 -6.88
CA SER A 30 -4.09 13.64 -7.39
C SER A 30 -3.15 13.28 -6.23
N MET A 31 -2.39 12.21 -6.37
CA MET A 31 -1.38 11.78 -5.42
C MET A 31 0.00 11.73 -6.09
N PRO A 32 1.08 11.96 -5.32
CA PRO A 32 2.44 11.74 -5.85
C PRO A 32 2.57 10.34 -6.43
N GLY A 33 3.18 10.21 -7.63
CA GLY A 33 3.35 8.94 -8.33
C GLY A 33 2.17 8.48 -9.19
N ASP A 34 1.10 9.27 -9.33
CA ASP A 34 -0.01 8.96 -10.24
C ASP A 34 0.41 9.01 -11.72
N ASP A 35 1.45 9.74 -12.05
CA ASP A 35 2.05 9.88 -13.38
C ASP A 35 2.89 8.68 -13.81
N ILE A 36 3.38 7.87 -12.87
CA ILE A 36 4.26 6.72 -13.14
C ILE A 36 3.54 5.67 -14.00
N VAL A 37 2.30 5.34 -13.64
CA VAL A 37 1.47 4.37 -14.37
C VAL A 37 0.29 5.09 -15.00
N GLY A 38 0.44 5.55 -16.25
CA GLY A 38 -0.56 6.41 -16.90
C GLY A 38 -1.95 5.79 -17.08
N LYS A 39 -2.03 4.51 -17.47
CA LYS A 39 -3.30 3.77 -17.67
C LYS A 39 -3.27 2.44 -16.91
N PRO A 40 -3.49 2.44 -15.59
CA PRO A 40 -3.45 1.21 -14.80
C PRO A 40 -4.67 0.33 -15.08
N SER A 41 -4.48 -0.98 -15.09
CA SER A 41 -5.56 -1.98 -15.09
C SER A 41 -6.10 -2.23 -13.68
N PHE A 42 -5.22 -2.06 -12.68
CA PHE A 42 -5.53 -2.06 -11.27
C PHE A 42 -5.20 -0.69 -10.68
N ASN A 43 -6.19 -0.04 -10.06
CA ASN A 43 -6.02 1.24 -9.38
C ASN A 43 -6.84 1.20 -8.08
N ALA A 44 -6.17 0.94 -6.99
CA ALA A 44 -6.80 0.83 -5.67
C ALA A 44 -6.39 2.00 -4.79
N THR A 45 -7.37 2.78 -4.33
CA THR A 45 -7.17 3.85 -3.35
C THR A 45 -7.87 3.48 -2.05
N ARG A 46 -7.14 3.34 -0.98
CA ARG A 46 -7.66 2.93 0.33
C ARG A 46 -7.24 3.92 1.41
N ALA A 47 -8.05 4.06 2.45
CA ALA A 47 -7.77 5.06 3.47
C ALA A 47 -8.24 4.63 4.85
N VAL A 48 -7.59 5.18 5.89
CA VAL A 48 -7.96 5.02 7.29
C VAL A 48 -7.63 6.28 8.08
N THR A 49 -8.50 6.67 9.01
CA THR A 49 -8.18 7.73 9.99
C THR A 49 -7.35 7.13 11.11
N ILE A 50 -6.27 7.82 11.47
CA ILE A 50 -5.35 7.47 12.55
C ILE A 50 -5.37 8.60 13.58
N GLN A 51 -5.64 8.28 14.85
CA GLN A 51 -5.64 9.22 15.97
C GLN A 51 -4.21 9.49 16.43
N ALA A 52 -3.39 9.97 15.51
CA ALA A 52 -2.01 10.36 15.74
C ALA A 52 -1.58 11.37 14.68
N PRO A 53 -0.65 12.29 15.01
CA PRO A 53 -0.10 13.22 14.05
C PRO A 53 0.80 12.53 13.03
N ALA A 54 1.06 13.21 11.92
CA ALA A 54 1.77 12.63 10.77
C ALA A 54 3.19 12.11 11.12
N GLU A 55 3.87 12.77 12.03
CA GLU A 55 5.21 12.39 12.52
C GLU A 55 5.23 11.07 13.31
N HIS A 56 4.09 10.62 13.83
CA HIS A 56 3.96 9.30 14.45
C HIS A 56 3.60 8.20 13.44
N ILE A 57 3.06 8.56 12.27
CA ILE A 57 2.64 7.63 11.22
C ILE A 57 3.79 7.34 10.24
N TYR A 58 4.45 8.39 9.77
CA TYR A 58 5.44 8.32 8.69
C TYR A 58 6.59 7.33 8.97
N PRO A 59 7.19 7.27 10.17
CA PRO A 59 8.27 6.33 10.46
C PRO A 59 7.92 4.86 10.25
N TRP A 60 6.65 4.49 10.45
CA TRP A 60 6.18 3.12 10.19
C TRP A 60 6.19 2.77 8.70
N ILE A 61 5.89 3.74 7.83
CA ILE A 61 5.93 3.56 6.38
C ILE A 61 7.38 3.43 5.90
N VAL A 62 8.26 4.29 6.42
CA VAL A 62 9.68 4.33 6.04
C VAL A 62 10.36 2.98 6.25
N GLN A 63 10.08 2.27 7.33
CA GLN A 63 10.76 1.03 7.68
C GLN A 63 10.14 -0.25 7.10
N MET A 64 9.03 -0.16 6.32
CA MET A 64 8.35 -1.33 5.77
C MET A 64 9.24 -2.16 4.83
N GLY A 65 8.93 -3.45 4.73
CA GLY A 65 9.56 -4.40 3.82
C GLY A 65 9.84 -5.75 4.46
N VAL A 66 9.86 -6.80 3.65
CA VAL A 66 10.20 -8.16 4.06
C VAL A 66 11.55 -8.22 4.71
N THR A 67 12.37 -8.48 5.12
CA THR A 67 13.73 -8.38 5.70
C THR A 67 14.02 -7.06 6.45
N ARG A 68 13.03 -6.17 6.57
CA ARG A 68 13.10 -4.93 7.37
C ARG A 68 12.15 -5.04 8.56
N ALA A 69 11.26 -4.08 8.73
CA ALA A 69 10.28 -4.07 9.84
C ALA A 69 9.04 -4.95 9.60
N GLY A 70 8.94 -5.61 8.46
CA GLY A 70 7.75 -6.34 8.03
C GLY A 70 6.67 -5.44 7.41
N TRP A 71 5.49 -6.01 7.18
CA TRP A 71 4.38 -5.33 6.51
C TRP A 71 3.24 -4.97 7.45
N TYR A 72 3.34 -5.30 8.75
CA TYR A 72 2.29 -5.11 9.76
C TYR A 72 0.96 -5.79 9.42
N SER A 73 1.01 -6.81 8.57
CA SER A 73 -0.12 -7.52 8.00
C SER A 73 -0.20 -8.96 8.53
N TYR A 74 -0.21 -9.95 7.66
CA TYR A 74 -0.23 -11.37 8.01
C TYR A 74 1.19 -11.92 7.94
N ASP A 75 1.94 -11.82 9.04
CA ASP A 75 3.36 -12.17 9.10
C ASP A 75 3.67 -13.59 8.57
N ALA A 76 2.73 -14.52 8.68
CA ALA A 76 2.88 -15.87 8.12
C ALA A 76 2.86 -15.91 6.59
N LEU A 77 2.21 -14.94 5.94
CA LEU A 77 2.03 -14.90 4.50
C LEU A 77 3.01 -13.96 3.81
N ASP A 78 3.26 -12.80 4.42
CA ASP A 78 3.97 -11.69 3.76
C ASP A 78 5.30 -11.32 4.44
N ASN A 79 5.63 -11.95 5.59
CA ASN A 79 6.86 -11.65 6.33
C ASN A 79 7.63 -12.91 6.76
N LEU A 80 7.49 -14.02 6.03
CA LEU A 80 8.19 -15.29 6.32
C LEU A 80 7.96 -15.82 7.74
N ALA A 81 6.76 -15.64 8.26
CA ALA A 81 6.37 -15.93 9.64
C ALA A 81 7.20 -15.17 10.72
N ARG A 82 8.00 -14.20 10.32
CA ARG A 82 8.69 -13.31 11.25
C ARG A 82 7.73 -12.23 11.71
N ARG A 83 7.71 -11.95 13.00
CA ARG A 83 6.85 -10.89 13.55
C ARG A 83 7.27 -9.52 13.02
N SER A 84 6.31 -8.75 12.53
CA SER A 84 6.53 -7.35 12.18
C SER A 84 6.91 -6.54 13.43
N ALA A 85 7.81 -5.58 13.26
CA ALA A 85 8.31 -4.73 14.34
C ALA A 85 7.19 -4.02 15.10
N GLU A 86 7.32 -3.95 16.42
CA GLU A 86 6.40 -3.21 17.31
C GLU A 86 7.03 -1.88 17.81
N ARG A 87 8.20 -1.51 17.27
CA ARG A 87 8.88 -0.24 17.54
C ARG A 87 9.49 0.33 16.27
N ILE A 88 9.83 1.62 16.31
CA ILE A 88 10.62 2.24 15.26
C ILE A 88 12.06 1.75 15.36
N LEU A 89 12.60 1.34 14.22
CA LEU A 89 13.96 0.84 14.05
C LEU A 89 14.81 1.95 13.42
N PRO A 90 15.72 2.58 14.20
CA PRO A 90 16.49 3.74 13.73
C PRO A 90 17.28 3.46 12.45
N GLU A 91 17.77 2.23 12.28
CA GLU A 91 18.56 1.78 11.13
C GLU A 91 17.81 1.86 9.79
N TYR A 92 16.47 1.91 9.82
CA TYR A 92 15.63 2.05 8.61
C TYR A 92 15.03 3.44 8.41
N GLN A 93 15.37 4.42 9.25
CA GLN A 93 14.75 5.75 9.17
C GLN A 93 15.46 6.70 8.19
N ASN A 94 16.70 6.41 7.82
CA ASN A 94 17.45 7.22 6.86
C ASN A 94 17.22 6.70 5.43
N ILE A 95 16.02 6.96 4.88
CA ILE A 95 15.63 6.51 3.54
C ILE A 95 16.07 7.50 2.47
N GLN A 96 16.46 6.99 1.31
CA GLN A 96 16.88 7.77 0.14
C GLN A 96 16.12 7.35 -1.11
N VAL A 97 16.05 8.24 -2.09
CA VAL A 97 15.53 7.91 -3.43
C VAL A 97 16.44 6.84 -4.06
N GLY A 98 15.83 5.79 -4.59
CA GLY A 98 16.52 4.62 -5.12
C GLY A 98 16.65 3.45 -4.16
N ASP A 99 16.43 3.66 -2.85
CA ASP A 99 16.48 2.58 -1.86
C ASP A 99 15.48 1.47 -2.18
N LEU A 100 15.89 0.23 -1.95
CA LEU A 100 15.05 -0.94 -2.14
C LEU A 100 14.09 -1.13 -0.96
N VAL A 101 12.81 -1.25 -1.27
CA VAL A 101 11.77 -1.74 -0.37
C VAL A 101 11.52 -3.20 -0.72
N PRO A 102 12.08 -4.16 0.01
CA PRO A 102 12.09 -5.56 -0.39
C PRO A 102 10.70 -6.20 -0.25
N LEU A 103 10.29 -6.86 -1.33
CA LEU A 103 9.06 -7.65 -1.44
C LEU A 103 9.34 -9.15 -1.47
N SER A 104 10.57 -9.56 -1.85
CA SER A 104 10.95 -10.96 -1.94
C SER A 104 11.58 -11.48 -0.65
N PRO A 105 11.46 -12.79 -0.38
CA PRO A 105 12.03 -13.43 0.81
C PRO A 105 13.53 -13.27 0.99
N ASP A 106 14.26 -13.19 -0.13
CA ASP A 106 15.73 -13.01 -0.13
C ASP A 106 16.15 -11.54 0.01
N GLY A 107 15.20 -10.62 0.09
CA GLY A 107 15.44 -9.18 0.22
C GLY A 107 16.02 -8.50 -1.02
N LYS A 108 16.12 -9.21 -2.17
CA LYS A 108 16.82 -8.70 -3.36
C LYS A 108 15.89 -8.09 -4.39
N GLN A 109 14.60 -8.44 -4.36
CA GLN A 109 13.59 -7.94 -5.30
C GLN A 109 12.53 -7.14 -4.55
N GLY A 110 12.04 -6.09 -5.19
CA GLY A 110 11.03 -5.21 -4.59
C GLY A 110 10.81 -3.95 -5.40
N MET A 111 10.18 -3.00 -4.78
CA MET A 111 10.01 -1.66 -5.34
C MET A 111 11.15 -0.75 -4.86
N ARG A 112 11.39 0.32 -5.60
CA ARG A 112 12.36 1.34 -5.17
C ARG A 112 11.64 2.60 -4.74
N VAL A 113 12.22 3.31 -3.81
CA VAL A 113 11.77 4.65 -3.44
C VAL A 113 11.94 5.58 -4.64
N LYS A 114 10.83 6.12 -5.13
CA LYS A 114 10.82 7.07 -6.25
C LYS A 114 10.91 8.50 -5.78
N ASP A 115 10.14 8.82 -4.74
CA ASP A 115 10.06 10.16 -4.15
C ASP A 115 9.49 10.06 -2.74
N PHE A 116 9.79 11.03 -1.89
CA PHE A 116 9.16 11.15 -0.59
C PHE A 116 9.21 12.60 -0.07
N ARG A 117 8.23 12.92 0.75
CA ARG A 117 8.22 14.13 1.57
C ARG A 117 7.99 13.73 3.02
N LYS A 118 8.96 14.00 3.88
CA LYS A 118 8.92 13.62 5.30
C LYS A 118 7.59 14.03 5.93
N ASN A 119 6.95 13.11 6.64
CA ASN A 119 5.65 13.25 7.30
C ASN A 119 4.46 13.56 6.36
N GLN A 120 4.63 13.47 5.04
CA GLN A 120 3.58 13.78 4.08
C GLN A 120 3.33 12.67 3.06
N SER A 121 4.38 12.14 2.44
CA SER A 121 4.23 11.15 1.38
C SER A 121 5.42 10.24 1.21
N MET A 122 5.17 9.06 0.66
CA MET A 122 6.16 8.09 0.20
C MET A 122 5.66 7.45 -1.09
N VAL A 123 6.52 7.34 -2.10
CA VAL A 123 6.19 6.73 -3.39
C VAL A 123 7.23 5.66 -3.72
N TRP A 124 6.73 4.46 -3.97
CA TRP A 124 7.53 3.33 -4.46
C TRP A 124 7.12 2.95 -5.87
N TRP A 125 8.04 2.44 -6.64
CA TRP A 125 7.82 2.02 -8.03
C TRP A 125 8.71 0.85 -8.44
N ASP A 126 8.37 0.16 -9.52
CA ASP A 126 9.13 -0.96 -10.09
C ASP A 126 10.10 -0.44 -11.14
N THR A 127 10.74 0.49 -11.21
CA THR A 127 11.71 1.03 -12.18
C THR A 127 11.33 0.90 -13.68
N LYS A 128 10.39 0.01 -14.02
CA LYS A 128 9.86 -0.15 -15.38
C LYS A 128 8.66 0.78 -15.64
N GLY A 129 8.03 1.27 -14.59
CA GLY A 129 6.83 2.12 -14.67
C GLY A 129 5.54 1.32 -14.85
N ASP A 130 5.57 0.02 -14.60
CA ASP A 130 4.39 -0.86 -14.68
C ASP A 130 3.63 -0.93 -13.35
N SER A 131 4.26 -0.56 -12.23
CA SER A 131 3.62 -0.46 -10.94
C SER A 131 4.14 0.70 -10.09
N SER A 132 3.22 1.29 -9.31
CA SER A 132 3.52 2.28 -8.28
C SER A 132 2.69 2.04 -7.03
N TRP A 133 3.27 2.37 -5.89
CA TRP A 133 2.61 2.32 -4.59
C TRP A 133 2.89 3.61 -3.83
N ALA A 134 1.87 4.44 -3.69
CA ALA A 134 1.94 5.72 -3.03
C ALA A 134 1.27 5.68 -1.66
N TRP A 135 1.86 6.38 -0.72
CA TRP A 135 1.34 6.66 0.62
C TRP A 135 1.22 8.17 0.77
N GLY A 136 0.07 8.65 1.20
CA GLY A 136 -0.18 10.04 1.55
C GLY A 136 -0.66 10.15 2.99
N ILE A 137 -0.11 11.09 3.75
CA ILE A 137 -0.54 11.40 5.11
C ILE A 137 -1.08 12.83 5.08
N TYR A 138 -2.36 12.96 5.33
CA TYR A 138 -3.07 14.24 5.31
C TYR A 138 -3.50 14.60 6.72
N ALA A 139 -2.87 15.60 7.30
CA ALA A 139 -3.21 16.08 8.65
C ALA A 139 -4.65 16.62 8.68
N GLU A 140 -5.43 16.18 9.65
CA GLU A 140 -6.79 16.64 9.94
C GLU A 140 -6.81 17.26 11.34
N GLY A 141 -6.02 18.31 11.54
CA GLY A 141 -5.75 18.95 12.84
C GLY A 141 -4.41 18.51 13.44
N ALA A 142 -4.23 18.76 14.73
CA ALA A 142 -2.96 18.50 15.42
C ALA A 142 -2.82 17.06 15.93
N THR A 143 -3.93 16.35 16.11
CA THR A 143 -3.97 15.07 16.85
C THR A 143 -4.32 13.87 15.99
N HIS A 144 -4.75 14.05 14.75
CA HIS A 144 -5.12 12.96 13.87
C HIS A 144 -4.79 13.26 12.41
N ALA A 145 -4.63 12.22 11.63
CA ALA A 145 -4.34 12.32 10.22
C ALA A 145 -5.07 11.21 9.44
N ARG A 146 -5.27 11.49 8.16
CA ARG A 146 -5.80 10.57 7.19
C ARG A 146 -4.65 9.89 6.45
N LEU A 147 -4.48 8.58 6.64
CA LEU A 147 -3.55 7.77 5.86
C LEU A 147 -4.27 7.25 4.62
N VAL A 148 -3.78 7.63 3.45
CA VAL A 148 -4.29 7.19 2.14
C VAL A 148 -3.19 6.43 1.42
N THR A 149 -3.50 5.26 0.88
CA THR A 149 -2.58 4.54 0.00
C THR A 149 -3.20 4.33 -1.37
N ARG A 150 -2.39 4.43 -2.41
CA ARG A 150 -2.79 4.15 -3.79
C ARG A 150 -1.80 3.20 -4.46
N VAL A 151 -2.32 2.05 -4.90
CA VAL A 151 -1.57 1.06 -5.69
C VAL A 151 -2.06 1.11 -7.13
N ARG A 152 -1.16 1.29 -8.08
CA ARG A 152 -1.44 1.30 -9.51
C ARG A 152 -0.58 0.25 -10.20
N VAL A 153 -1.19 -0.63 -10.97
CA VAL A 153 -0.48 -1.67 -11.70
C VAL A 153 -1.04 -1.78 -13.12
N LYS A 154 -0.14 -1.94 -14.08
CA LYS A 154 -0.47 -2.19 -15.49
C LYS A 154 -0.27 -3.67 -15.79
N TYR A 155 -1.35 -4.39 -16.01
CA TYR A 155 -1.33 -5.76 -16.51
C TYR A 155 -2.49 -6.00 -17.47
N ARG A 156 -2.44 -7.10 -18.22
CA ARG A 156 -3.55 -7.48 -19.13
C ARG A 156 -4.68 -8.08 -18.31
N LEU A 157 -5.77 -7.31 -18.15
CA LEU A 157 -6.96 -7.78 -17.42
C LEU A 157 -7.62 -8.98 -18.15
N PHE A 158 -7.77 -8.88 -19.49
CA PHE A 158 -8.32 -9.95 -20.33
C PHE A 158 -7.18 -10.82 -20.88
N SER A 159 -6.77 -11.78 -20.10
CA SER A 159 -5.73 -12.75 -20.43
C SER A 159 -6.09 -14.11 -19.82
N PRO A 160 -5.44 -15.22 -20.22
CA PRO A 160 -5.60 -16.51 -19.53
C PRO A 160 -5.34 -16.45 -18.03
N ALA A 161 -4.57 -15.45 -17.57
CA ALA A 161 -4.28 -15.20 -16.16
C ALA A 161 -5.36 -14.37 -15.44
N LEU A 162 -6.49 -14.04 -16.06
CA LEU A 162 -7.54 -13.19 -15.45
C LEU A 162 -7.94 -13.68 -14.06
N PHE A 163 -8.23 -14.97 -13.92
CA PHE A 163 -8.64 -15.53 -12.64
C PHE A 163 -7.56 -15.36 -11.57
N PHE A 164 -6.31 -15.63 -11.92
CA PHE A 164 -5.18 -15.41 -11.01
C PHE A 164 -5.02 -13.93 -10.64
N ASN A 165 -5.14 -13.01 -11.59
CA ASN A 165 -5.06 -11.57 -11.32
C ASN A 165 -6.17 -11.12 -10.37
N LEU A 166 -7.41 -11.59 -10.56
CA LEU A 166 -8.52 -11.26 -9.65
C LEU A 166 -8.32 -11.84 -8.24
N LEU A 167 -7.72 -13.03 -8.15
CA LEU A 167 -7.36 -13.62 -6.86
C LEU A 167 -6.28 -12.79 -6.14
N VAL A 168 -5.25 -12.38 -6.87
CA VAL A 168 -4.20 -11.49 -6.33
C VAL A 168 -4.80 -10.15 -5.85
N GLU A 169 -5.71 -9.54 -6.63
CA GLU A 169 -6.41 -8.32 -6.23
C GLU A 169 -7.23 -8.50 -4.93
N PHE A 170 -7.84 -9.68 -4.75
CA PHE A 170 -8.59 -9.97 -3.54
C PHE A 170 -7.67 -10.12 -2.30
N PHE A 171 -6.56 -10.84 -2.45
CA PHE A 171 -5.57 -10.96 -1.38
C PHE A 171 -4.90 -9.63 -1.07
N ASP A 172 -4.63 -8.81 -2.07
CA ASP A 172 -4.11 -7.44 -1.88
C ASP A 172 -5.03 -6.61 -0.98
N LEU A 173 -6.37 -6.70 -1.14
CA LEU A 173 -7.29 -6.04 -0.22
C LEU A 173 -7.08 -6.48 1.24
N LEU A 174 -7.04 -7.80 1.47
CA LEU A 174 -6.94 -8.34 2.84
C LEU A 174 -5.62 -7.94 3.50
N MET A 175 -4.52 -8.07 2.76
CA MET A 175 -3.19 -7.72 3.24
C MET A 175 -3.05 -6.21 3.46
N MET A 176 -3.48 -5.40 2.49
CA MET A 176 -3.41 -3.93 2.60
C MET A 176 -4.27 -3.40 3.74
N ARG A 177 -5.49 -3.92 3.88
CA ARG A 177 -6.35 -3.54 5.02
C ARG A 177 -5.69 -3.87 6.35
N LYS A 178 -5.12 -5.06 6.50
CA LYS A 178 -4.42 -5.47 7.72
C LYS A 178 -3.18 -4.62 7.96
N CYS A 179 -2.40 -4.32 6.93
CA CYS A 179 -1.24 -3.44 6.98
C CYS A 179 -1.61 -2.05 7.49
N MET A 180 -2.60 -1.40 6.88
CA MET A 180 -3.04 -0.05 7.29
C MET A 180 -3.56 -0.03 8.74
N LEU A 181 -4.32 -1.03 9.15
CA LEU A 181 -4.76 -1.18 10.55
C LEU A 181 -3.58 -1.50 11.48
N GLY A 182 -2.56 -2.19 11.00
CA GLY A 182 -1.32 -2.44 11.72
C GLY A 182 -0.50 -1.18 11.97
N ILE A 183 -0.41 -0.30 10.95
CA ILE A 183 0.20 1.04 11.09
C ILE A 183 -0.61 1.88 12.08
N LYS A 184 -1.96 1.93 11.91
CA LYS A 184 -2.87 2.66 12.80
C LYS A 184 -2.62 2.29 14.27
N ARG A 185 -2.70 1.00 14.59
CA ARG A 185 -2.50 0.50 15.97
C ARG A 185 -1.17 0.97 16.56
N ARG A 186 -0.09 0.90 15.77
CA ARG A 186 1.26 1.25 16.21
C ARG A 186 1.47 2.76 16.38
N ALA A 187 0.92 3.54 15.49
CA ALA A 187 1.01 5.00 15.56
C ALA A 187 0.19 5.58 16.72
N GLU A 188 -0.95 4.97 17.04
CA GLU A 188 -1.84 5.38 18.14
C GLU A 188 -1.37 4.89 19.53
N ALA A 189 -0.48 3.90 19.59
CA ALA A 189 0.06 3.38 20.86
C ALA A 189 1.22 4.21 21.43
N ARG A 190 1.57 5.35 20.82
CA ARG A 190 2.70 6.23 21.21
C ARG A 190 2.27 7.39 22.07
#